data_4dde0271d7c68e7383a145ccbf35a432
#
_entry.id   4dde0271d7c68e7383a145ccbf35a432
#
_cell.length_a   1.000
_cell.length_b   1.000
_cell.length_c   1.000
_cell.angle_alpha   90.00
_cell.angle_beta   90.00
_cell.angle_gamma   90.00
#
_symmetry.space_group_name_H-M   'P 1'
#
loop_
_entity.id
_entity.type
_entity.pdbx_description
1 polymer ?
#
loop_
_entity_poly.entity_id
_entity_poly.type
_entity_poly.pdbx_seq_one_letter_code
_entity_poly.pdbx_strand_id
1 'polypeptide(L)'
;MQGETLLMGTAVLVLPDQLTESVGPVAAALAGSSPRRRIFVLECVAHWRRPRHIQALVAEILATRGFVATLKARGVEASLLRCEEIADGIRSVAAAEGVARLVMMEPASPEQLDEIRAAANAASVELEVVPNELWITSREEWNSHRAGRRELRMEHWYRRVRAARGWLMETSAGGSQPIGGAWNLDAENRKRLPSGAVVPSPLSFGDPTAIRAVADEVGRIAVGSFGSIEGFRWPTSRPEGLAALEDFCTQRLPLFGPYEDAISTTHEHLYHSILSGAINLGLLTPEEVCLRAIAEWSKRPKEVPLQSIEGYIRQILGWREFMHHAYVDFREMWRSANGLAHEANLPAM
;
A
#
# COMPACT_ATOMS: atom_id res chain seq x y z
N MET A 1 -8.26 20.82 -33.54
CA MET A 1 -9.00 21.68 -32.58
C MET A 1 -10.00 20.92 -31.67
N GLN A 2 -10.32 19.63 -31.93
CA GLN A 2 -11.21 18.84 -31.04
C GLN A 2 -10.47 18.16 -29.88
N GLY A 3 -9.12 18.07 -29.90
CA GLY A 3 -8.34 17.40 -28.85
C GLY A 3 -7.97 18.28 -27.64
N GLU A 4 -7.94 19.59 -27.80
CA GLU A 4 -7.53 20.52 -26.71
C GLU A 4 -8.66 20.87 -25.72
N THR A 5 -9.91 20.82 -26.19
CA THR A 5 -11.08 21.13 -25.33
C THR A 5 -11.37 20.02 -24.33
N LEU A 6 -10.98 18.77 -24.59
CA LEU A 6 -11.19 17.62 -23.71
C LEU A 6 -10.26 17.57 -22.47
N LEU A 7 -9.15 18.33 -22.48
CA LEU A 7 -8.16 18.33 -21.39
C LEU A 7 -8.40 19.45 -20.35
N MET A 8 -9.11 20.51 -20.71
CA MET A 8 -9.34 21.67 -19.84
C MET A 8 -10.32 21.43 -18.69
N GLY A 9 -11.03 20.32 -18.67
CA GLY A 9 -12.01 19.99 -17.63
C GLY A 9 -11.65 18.79 -16.76
N THR A 10 -10.44 18.24 -16.85
CA THR A 10 -10.06 17.02 -16.12
C THR A 10 -9.25 17.33 -14.87
N ALA A 11 -9.67 16.81 -13.72
CA ALA A 11 -8.92 16.84 -12.47
C ALA A 11 -8.56 15.42 -12.01
N VAL A 12 -7.45 15.29 -11.30
CA VAL A 12 -7.02 14.02 -10.66
C VAL A 12 -7.51 14.04 -9.22
N LEU A 13 -8.22 12.99 -8.82
CA LEU A 13 -8.62 12.74 -7.45
C LEU A 13 -7.69 11.69 -6.83
N VAL A 14 -7.13 11.99 -5.65
CA VAL A 14 -6.19 11.12 -4.94
C VAL A 14 -6.72 10.82 -3.54
N LEU A 15 -6.69 9.53 -3.18
CA LEU A 15 -7.04 9.06 -1.84
C LEU A 15 -5.78 8.94 -0.96
N PRO A 16 -5.91 8.93 0.38
CA PRO A 16 -4.77 8.84 1.30
C PRO A 16 -3.94 7.54 1.20
N ASP A 17 -4.46 6.50 0.57
CA ASP A 17 -3.76 5.24 0.27
C ASP A 17 -3.12 5.19 -1.13
N GLN A 18 -3.06 6.33 -1.84
CA GLN A 18 -2.59 6.44 -3.22
C GLN A 18 -1.58 7.60 -3.42
N LEU A 19 -0.78 7.90 -2.39
CA LEU A 19 0.14 9.03 -2.35
C LEU A 19 1.43 8.76 -3.15
N THR A 20 1.29 8.59 -4.46
CA THR A 20 2.39 8.24 -5.35
C THR A 20 2.49 9.18 -6.55
N GLU A 21 3.73 9.47 -6.95
CA GLU A 21 4.07 10.18 -8.19
C GLU A 21 4.62 9.23 -9.27
N SER A 22 4.76 7.94 -8.92
CA SER A 22 5.48 6.97 -9.76
C SER A 22 4.57 6.25 -10.76
N VAL A 23 3.27 6.13 -10.44
CA VAL A 23 2.29 5.39 -11.23
C VAL A 23 0.94 6.11 -11.22
N GLY A 24 0.02 5.70 -12.08
CA GLY A 24 -1.36 6.16 -12.11
C GLY A 24 -1.55 7.60 -12.60
N PRO A 25 -2.72 8.20 -12.30
CA PRO A 25 -3.13 9.49 -12.84
C PRO A 25 -2.21 10.66 -12.44
N VAL A 26 -1.59 10.61 -11.24
CA VAL A 26 -0.64 11.63 -10.80
C VAL A 26 0.62 11.57 -11.66
N ALA A 27 1.20 10.38 -11.84
CA ALA A 27 2.36 10.19 -12.72
C ALA A 27 2.06 10.67 -14.15
N ALA A 28 0.91 10.30 -14.70
CA ALA A 28 0.46 10.75 -16.02
C ALA A 28 0.30 12.28 -16.09
N ALA A 29 -0.23 12.91 -15.04
CA ALA A 29 -0.36 14.37 -14.98
C ALA A 29 1.00 15.09 -14.92
N LEU A 30 2.00 14.49 -14.26
CA LEU A 30 3.36 15.02 -14.15
C LEU A 30 4.18 14.84 -15.43
N ALA A 31 3.96 13.76 -16.19
CA ALA A 31 4.66 13.46 -17.44
C ALA A 31 4.12 14.26 -18.65
N GLY A 32 2.90 14.79 -18.58
CA GLY A 32 2.24 15.49 -19.69
C GLY A 32 2.79 16.88 -19.92
N SER A 33 2.95 17.23 -21.20
CA SER A 33 3.31 18.61 -21.66
C SER A 33 2.10 19.53 -21.89
N SER A 34 0.88 19.06 -21.66
CA SER A 34 -0.41 19.75 -21.89
C SER A 34 -1.13 20.15 -20.60
N PRO A 35 -2.19 20.99 -20.68
CA PRO A 35 -2.52 21.91 -19.57
C PRO A 35 -2.52 21.19 -18.23
N ARG A 36 -1.89 21.85 -17.25
CA ARG A 36 -1.66 21.31 -15.89
C ARG A 36 -2.97 20.79 -15.31
N ARG A 37 -3.07 19.47 -15.19
CA ARG A 37 -4.21 18.84 -14.50
C ARG A 37 -4.16 19.25 -13.04
N ARG A 38 -5.27 19.72 -12.50
CA ARG A 38 -5.38 19.97 -11.06
C ARG A 38 -5.45 18.65 -10.31
N ILE A 39 -4.72 18.56 -9.22
CA ILE A 39 -4.69 17.37 -8.36
C ILE A 39 -5.38 17.72 -7.05
N PHE A 40 -6.39 16.96 -6.69
CA PHE A 40 -7.11 17.10 -5.44
C PHE A 40 -6.86 15.86 -4.58
N VAL A 41 -6.35 16.07 -3.37
CA VAL A 41 -6.08 15.00 -2.40
C VAL A 41 -7.11 15.13 -1.29
N LEU A 42 -7.88 14.07 -1.03
CA LEU A 42 -8.94 14.09 -0.02
C LEU A 42 -8.38 13.83 1.38
N GLU A 43 -8.87 14.58 2.37
CA GLU A 43 -8.66 14.36 3.79
C GLU A 43 -10.03 14.29 4.47
N CYS A 44 -10.61 13.06 4.59
CA CYS A 44 -11.97 12.87 5.08
C CYS A 44 -12.00 12.64 6.58
N VAL A 45 -12.62 13.55 7.33
CA VAL A 45 -12.66 13.55 8.80
C VAL A 45 -13.49 12.41 9.37
N ALA A 46 -14.54 11.97 8.68
CA ALA A 46 -15.32 10.80 9.09
C ALA A 46 -14.47 9.53 9.16
N HIS A 47 -13.46 9.38 8.30
CA HIS A 47 -12.54 8.26 8.35
C HIS A 47 -11.65 8.29 9.60
N TRP A 48 -11.39 9.46 10.17
CA TRP A 48 -10.60 9.57 11.41
C TRP A 48 -11.33 9.05 12.63
N ARG A 49 -12.66 9.06 12.62
CA ARG A 49 -13.49 8.57 13.73
C ARG A 49 -13.61 7.04 13.78
N ARG A 50 -13.13 6.35 12.74
CA ARG A 50 -13.08 4.87 12.76
C ARG A 50 -12.01 4.42 13.75
N PRO A 51 -12.33 3.45 14.66
CA PRO A 51 -11.35 2.97 15.63
C PRO A 51 -10.10 2.42 14.94
N ARG A 52 -8.95 3.04 15.20
CA ARG A 52 -7.65 2.58 14.72
C ARG A 52 -6.51 3.13 15.59
N HIS A 53 -5.34 2.54 15.47
CA HIS A 53 -4.18 3.01 16.24
C HIS A 53 -3.81 4.44 15.86
N ILE A 54 -3.57 5.30 16.87
CA ILE A 54 -3.30 6.74 16.65
C ILE A 54 -2.09 6.98 15.73
N GLN A 55 -1.02 6.18 15.84
CA GLN A 55 0.14 6.34 14.96
C GLN A 55 -0.18 6.10 13.48
N ALA A 56 -1.07 5.14 13.17
CA ALA A 56 -1.48 4.89 11.79
C ALA A 56 -2.24 6.09 11.20
N LEU A 57 -3.12 6.70 12.01
CA LEU A 57 -3.88 7.87 11.60
C LEU A 57 -2.96 9.09 11.42
N VAL A 58 -2.06 9.33 12.38
CA VAL A 58 -1.09 10.43 12.29
C VAL A 58 -0.17 10.27 11.09
N ALA A 59 0.32 9.06 10.81
CA ALA A 59 1.16 8.79 9.65
C ALA A 59 0.43 9.09 8.33
N GLU A 60 -0.83 8.66 8.20
CA GLU A 60 -1.67 8.94 7.03
C GLU A 60 -1.85 10.45 6.82
N ILE A 61 -2.21 11.19 7.86
CA ILE A 61 -2.44 12.64 7.77
C ILE A 61 -1.15 13.39 7.41
N LEU A 62 -0.03 13.06 8.07
CA LEU A 62 1.26 13.67 7.75
C LEU A 62 1.67 13.36 6.31
N ALA A 63 1.53 12.11 5.86
CA ALA A 63 1.87 11.71 4.51
C ALA A 63 0.99 12.43 3.46
N THR A 64 -0.33 12.52 3.70
CA THR A 64 -1.28 13.19 2.82
C THR A 64 -0.93 14.68 2.67
N ARG A 65 -0.70 15.36 3.78
CA ARG A 65 -0.34 16.79 3.79
C ARG A 65 1.05 17.04 3.17
N GLY A 66 2.02 16.19 3.50
CA GLY A 66 3.37 16.23 2.94
C GLY A 66 3.39 15.98 1.44
N PHE A 67 2.57 15.07 0.94
CA PHE A 67 2.43 14.80 -0.49
C PHE A 67 1.94 16.03 -1.26
N VAL A 68 0.88 16.69 -0.78
CA VAL A 68 0.38 17.93 -1.38
C VAL A 68 1.44 19.04 -1.34
N ALA A 69 2.15 19.18 -0.22
CA ALA A 69 3.22 20.17 -0.10
C ALA A 69 4.36 19.90 -1.10
N THR A 70 4.73 18.63 -1.30
CA THR A 70 5.74 18.22 -2.28
C THR A 70 5.33 18.56 -3.70
N LEU A 71 4.09 18.25 -4.09
CA LEU A 71 3.56 18.59 -5.41
C LEU A 71 3.57 20.11 -5.64
N LYS A 72 3.12 20.90 -4.66
CA LYS A 72 3.14 22.36 -4.73
C LYS A 72 4.54 22.93 -4.88
N ALA A 73 5.51 22.41 -4.12
CA ALA A 73 6.92 22.83 -4.21
C ALA A 73 7.54 22.59 -5.59
N ARG A 74 7.00 21.64 -6.35
CA ARG A 74 7.38 21.36 -7.76
C ARG A 74 6.56 22.18 -8.78
N GLY A 75 5.74 23.12 -8.32
CA GLY A 75 4.90 23.95 -9.17
C GLY A 75 3.67 23.22 -9.74
N VAL A 76 3.27 22.11 -9.16
CA VAL A 76 2.05 21.38 -9.55
C VAL A 76 0.84 22.03 -8.86
N GLU A 77 -0.24 22.20 -9.60
CA GLU A 77 -1.50 22.70 -9.06
C GLU A 77 -2.19 21.59 -8.24
N ALA A 78 -1.82 21.48 -6.97
CA ALA A 78 -2.33 20.49 -6.03
C ALA A 78 -3.07 21.15 -4.88
N SER A 79 -4.17 20.54 -4.41
CA SER A 79 -4.99 21.05 -3.30
C SER A 79 -5.31 19.91 -2.34
N LEU A 80 -5.14 20.17 -1.05
CA LEU A 80 -5.67 19.32 0.02
C LEU A 80 -7.14 19.73 0.23
N LEU A 81 -8.06 18.79 0.09
CA LEU A 81 -9.47 18.99 0.36
C LEU A 81 -9.85 18.27 1.64
N ARG A 82 -9.95 19.04 2.71
CA ARG A 82 -10.52 18.55 3.95
C ARG A 82 -12.04 18.59 3.86
N CYS A 83 -12.67 17.46 4.08
CA CYS A 83 -14.11 17.27 3.99
C CYS A 83 -14.61 16.40 5.14
N GLU A 84 -15.91 16.44 5.42
CA GLU A 84 -16.49 15.52 6.39
C GLU A 84 -16.55 14.11 5.80
N GLU A 85 -17.20 13.95 4.66
CA GLU A 85 -17.36 12.69 3.93
C GLU A 85 -16.72 12.78 2.54
N ILE A 86 -16.43 11.65 1.92
CA ILE A 86 -15.92 11.58 0.53
C ILE A 86 -16.84 12.31 -0.44
N ALA A 87 -18.16 12.17 -0.24
CA ALA A 87 -19.16 12.83 -1.07
C ALA A 87 -19.06 14.38 -1.03
N ASP A 88 -18.71 14.94 0.12
CA ASP A 88 -18.50 16.41 0.26
C ASP A 88 -17.26 16.85 -0.52
N GLY A 89 -16.21 16.06 -0.44
CA GLY A 89 -14.99 16.29 -1.19
C GLY A 89 -15.23 16.26 -2.69
N ILE A 90 -15.94 15.26 -3.19
CA ILE A 90 -16.27 15.13 -4.62
C ILE A 90 -17.16 16.30 -5.09
N ARG A 91 -18.16 16.69 -4.30
CA ARG A 91 -18.98 17.88 -4.62
C ARG A 91 -18.13 19.15 -4.71
N SER A 92 -17.19 19.32 -3.80
CA SER A 92 -16.28 20.47 -3.79
C SER A 92 -15.38 20.50 -5.03
N VAL A 93 -14.86 19.33 -5.46
CA VAL A 93 -14.06 19.22 -6.69
C VAL A 93 -14.92 19.49 -7.91
N ALA A 94 -16.13 18.91 -7.99
CA ALA A 94 -17.05 19.11 -9.11
C ALA A 94 -17.51 20.57 -9.25
N ALA A 95 -17.64 21.30 -8.14
CA ALA A 95 -17.96 22.71 -8.13
C ALA A 95 -16.77 23.63 -8.47
N ALA A 96 -15.55 23.10 -8.52
CA ALA A 96 -14.38 23.89 -8.87
C ALA A 96 -14.43 24.28 -10.35
N GLU A 97 -14.10 25.55 -10.63
CA GLU A 97 -14.19 26.13 -11.98
C GLU A 97 -13.43 25.26 -13.01
N GLY A 98 -14.10 24.93 -14.10
CA GLY A 98 -13.55 24.20 -15.23
C GLY A 98 -13.32 22.70 -14.97
N VAL A 99 -13.86 22.08 -13.93
CA VAL A 99 -13.81 20.62 -13.73
C VAL A 99 -15.08 19.99 -14.29
N ALA A 100 -14.93 19.20 -15.36
CA ALA A 100 -16.01 18.41 -15.95
C ALA A 100 -15.82 16.91 -15.75
N ARG A 101 -14.57 16.46 -15.49
CA ARG A 101 -14.20 15.05 -15.35
C ARG A 101 -13.20 14.85 -14.21
N LEU A 102 -13.40 13.78 -13.46
CA LEU A 102 -12.47 13.28 -12.46
C LEU A 102 -11.80 11.99 -12.98
N VAL A 103 -10.49 11.88 -12.74
CA VAL A 103 -9.72 10.64 -13.00
C VAL A 103 -9.07 10.20 -11.70
N MET A 104 -9.20 8.94 -11.34
CA MET A 104 -8.60 8.38 -10.14
C MET A 104 -8.18 6.94 -10.32
N MET A 105 -7.26 6.44 -9.51
CA MET A 105 -7.04 4.99 -9.38
C MET A 105 -8.18 4.34 -8.61
N GLU A 106 -8.50 3.10 -8.98
CA GLU A 106 -9.47 2.28 -8.25
C GLU A 106 -9.07 2.20 -6.76
N PRO A 107 -9.98 2.51 -5.81
CA PRO A 107 -9.71 2.33 -4.38
C PRO A 107 -9.49 0.86 -4.03
N ALA A 108 -8.74 0.58 -2.97
CA ALA A 108 -8.55 -0.79 -2.48
C ALA A 108 -9.86 -1.40 -1.93
N SER A 109 -10.82 -0.58 -1.48
CA SER A 109 -12.13 -1.01 -0.97
C SER A 109 -13.21 -0.86 -2.04
N PRO A 110 -13.92 -1.95 -2.41
CA PRO A 110 -15.09 -1.88 -3.30
C PRO A 110 -16.20 -0.97 -2.78
N GLU A 111 -16.39 -0.93 -1.45
CA GLU A 111 -17.40 -0.08 -0.81
C GLU A 111 -17.08 1.40 -1.01
N GLN A 112 -15.80 1.75 -0.91
CA GLN A 112 -15.35 3.12 -1.15
C GLN A 112 -15.54 3.50 -2.62
N LEU A 113 -15.31 2.57 -3.54
CA LEU A 113 -15.59 2.79 -4.96
C LEU A 113 -17.07 3.05 -5.23
N ASP A 114 -17.95 2.27 -4.60
CA ASP A 114 -19.40 2.43 -4.73
C ASP A 114 -19.85 3.80 -4.18
N GLU A 115 -19.31 4.23 -3.02
CA GLU A 115 -19.55 5.56 -2.44
C GLU A 115 -19.09 6.69 -3.38
N ILE A 116 -17.88 6.59 -3.94
CA ILE A 116 -17.30 7.57 -4.85
C ILE A 116 -18.14 7.69 -6.13
N ARG A 117 -18.56 6.58 -6.71
CA ARG A 117 -19.42 6.55 -7.91
C ARG A 117 -20.77 7.20 -7.65
N ALA A 118 -21.38 6.88 -6.50
CA ALA A 118 -22.65 7.51 -6.11
C ALA A 118 -22.50 9.03 -5.93
N ALA A 119 -21.42 9.48 -5.30
CA ALA A 119 -21.13 10.88 -5.09
C ALA A 119 -20.86 11.64 -6.41
N ALA A 120 -20.10 11.04 -7.33
CA ALA A 120 -19.82 11.61 -8.64
C ALA A 120 -21.10 11.77 -9.48
N ASN A 121 -21.96 10.75 -9.48
CA ASN A 121 -23.26 10.78 -10.14
C ASN A 121 -24.15 11.88 -9.56
N ALA A 122 -24.23 12.01 -8.23
CA ALA A 122 -25.00 13.04 -7.56
C ALA A 122 -24.48 14.46 -7.85
N ALA A 123 -23.18 14.63 -8.03
CA ALA A 123 -22.53 15.86 -8.40
C ALA A 123 -22.54 16.16 -9.92
N SER A 124 -23.08 15.24 -10.74
CA SER A 124 -23.11 15.33 -12.21
C SER A 124 -21.73 15.56 -12.83
N VAL A 125 -20.69 14.94 -12.25
CA VAL A 125 -19.31 14.97 -12.77
C VAL A 125 -18.93 13.60 -13.36
N GLU A 126 -18.32 13.61 -14.54
CA GLU A 126 -17.82 12.38 -15.15
C GLU A 126 -16.70 11.79 -14.28
N LEU A 127 -16.76 10.49 -13.99
CA LEU A 127 -15.74 9.77 -13.23
C LEU A 127 -15.09 8.67 -14.08
N GLU A 128 -13.81 8.82 -14.31
CA GLU A 128 -12.94 7.77 -14.85
C GLU A 128 -12.17 7.09 -13.72
N VAL A 129 -12.36 5.79 -13.59
CA VAL A 129 -11.60 4.97 -12.64
C VAL A 129 -10.62 4.11 -13.44
N VAL A 130 -9.34 4.33 -13.22
CA VAL A 130 -8.27 3.52 -13.85
C VAL A 130 -7.79 2.42 -12.90
N PRO A 131 -7.18 1.34 -13.42
CA PRO A 131 -6.62 0.29 -12.56
C PRO A 131 -5.68 0.86 -11.49
N ASN A 132 -5.67 0.23 -10.32
CA ASN A 132 -4.77 0.62 -9.23
C ASN A 132 -3.40 -0.03 -9.44
N GLU A 133 -2.44 0.74 -9.92
CA GLU A 133 -1.07 0.31 -10.19
C GLU A 133 -0.20 0.18 -8.93
N LEU A 134 -0.77 0.39 -7.73
CA LEU A 134 -0.15 0.02 -6.45
C LEU A 134 -0.35 -1.47 -6.10
N TRP A 135 -0.91 -2.25 -7.03
CA TRP A 135 -0.95 -3.70 -7.02
C TRP A 135 -0.07 -4.23 -8.16
N ILE A 136 0.73 -5.27 -7.87
CA ILE A 136 1.65 -5.88 -8.86
C ILE A 136 0.84 -6.63 -9.92
N THR A 137 -0.33 -7.13 -9.55
CA THR A 137 -1.17 -8.00 -10.38
C THR A 137 -2.51 -7.37 -10.71
N SER A 138 -2.98 -7.60 -11.93
CA SER A 138 -4.25 -7.07 -12.40
C SER A 138 -5.44 -7.98 -12.03
N ARG A 139 -6.64 -7.39 -12.07
CA ARG A 139 -7.90 -8.16 -11.97
C ARG A 139 -8.06 -9.18 -13.09
N GLU A 140 -7.53 -8.91 -14.26
CA GLU A 140 -7.55 -9.83 -15.40
C GLU A 140 -6.66 -11.05 -15.13
N GLU A 141 -5.44 -10.86 -14.62
CA GLU A 141 -4.55 -11.96 -14.23
C GLU A 141 -5.20 -12.84 -13.16
N TRP A 142 -5.87 -12.24 -12.17
CA TRP A 142 -6.60 -12.94 -11.14
C TRP A 142 -7.80 -13.72 -11.70
N ASN A 143 -8.64 -13.08 -12.52
CA ASN A 143 -9.79 -13.72 -13.13
C ASN A 143 -9.39 -14.94 -13.99
N SER A 144 -8.30 -14.81 -14.73
CA SER A 144 -7.70 -15.91 -15.48
C SER A 144 -7.18 -17.04 -14.57
N HIS A 145 -6.64 -16.69 -13.38
CA HIS A 145 -6.17 -17.70 -12.41
C HIS A 145 -7.33 -18.46 -11.78
N ARG A 146 -8.40 -17.76 -11.38
CA ARG A 146 -9.52 -18.39 -10.66
C ARG A 146 -10.47 -19.18 -11.57
N ALA A 147 -10.47 -18.90 -12.88
CA ALA A 147 -11.38 -19.53 -13.82
C ALA A 147 -11.31 -21.06 -13.75
N GLY A 148 -12.49 -21.70 -13.54
CA GLY A 148 -12.63 -23.15 -13.45
C GLY A 148 -12.04 -23.82 -12.20
N ARG A 149 -11.48 -23.05 -11.26
CA ARG A 149 -10.92 -23.59 -10.01
C ARG A 149 -11.98 -23.68 -8.92
N ARG A 150 -12.05 -24.83 -8.26
CA ARG A 150 -12.91 -25.03 -7.09
C ARG A 150 -12.27 -24.52 -5.79
N GLU A 151 -10.95 -24.50 -5.74
CA GLU A 151 -10.17 -24.09 -4.59
C GLU A 151 -9.11 -23.08 -5.03
N LEU A 152 -9.01 -22.00 -4.29
CA LEU A 152 -7.99 -20.98 -4.47
C LEU A 152 -6.97 -21.08 -3.34
N ARG A 153 -5.72 -21.31 -3.71
CA ARG A 153 -4.59 -21.36 -2.77
C ARG A 153 -3.58 -20.28 -3.15
N MET A 154 -3.12 -19.55 -2.15
CA MET A 154 -2.09 -18.52 -2.31
C MET A 154 -0.84 -19.07 -3.00
N GLU A 155 -0.41 -20.26 -2.63
CA GLU A 155 0.77 -20.92 -3.22
C GLU A 155 0.66 -21.10 -4.75
N HIS A 156 -0.50 -21.49 -5.26
CA HIS A 156 -0.72 -21.64 -6.71
C HIS A 156 -0.72 -20.29 -7.43
N TRP A 157 -1.29 -19.26 -6.79
CA TRP A 157 -1.24 -17.90 -7.26
C TRP A 157 0.18 -17.37 -7.31
N TYR A 158 0.92 -17.48 -6.22
CA TYR A 158 2.30 -17.05 -6.10
C TYR A 158 3.21 -17.66 -7.17
N ARG A 159 3.16 -18.98 -7.36
CA ARG A 159 3.95 -19.67 -8.40
C ARG A 159 3.67 -19.12 -9.79
N ARG A 160 2.39 -18.94 -10.12
CA ARG A 160 1.98 -18.37 -11.42
C ARG A 160 2.54 -16.98 -11.62
N VAL A 161 2.33 -16.08 -10.65
CA VAL A 161 2.75 -14.68 -10.78
C VAL A 161 4.27 -14.56 -10.76
N ARG A 162 4.94 -15.30 -9.88
CA ARG A 162 6.41 -15.34 -9.82
C ARG A 162 7.02 -15.78 -11.15
N ALA A 163 6.50 -16.82 -11.77
CA ALA A 163 6.92 -17.27 -13.09
C ALA A 163 6.66 -16.21 -14.17
N ALA A 164 5.49 -15.59 -14.17
CA ALA A 164 5.14 -14.56 -15.16
C ALA A 164 6.03 -13.30 -15.05
N ARG A 165 6.44 -12.91 -13.84
CA ARG A 165 7.35 -11.78 -13.59
C ARG A 165 8.84 -12.16 -13.79
N GLY A 166 9.17 -13.45 -13.87
CA GLY A 166 10.56 -13.94 -13.95
C GLY A 166 11.36 -13.72 -12.66
N TRP A 167 10.70 -13.46 -11.53
CA TRP A 167 11.37 -13.13 -10.28
C TRP A 167 11.90 -14.39 -9.58
N LEU A 168 13.19 -14.39 -9.26
CA LEU A 168 13.90 -15.52 -8.69
C LEU A 168 13.70 -16.81 -9.51
N MET A 169 13.71 -16.65 -10.85
CA MET A 169 13.60 -17.74 -11.81
C MET A 169 14.90 -17.87 -12.60
N GLU A 170 15.20 -19.10 -13.02
CA GLU A 170 16.30 -19.42 -13.93
C GLU A 170 15.79 -20.20 -15.13
N THR A 171 16.47 -20.04 -16.27
CA THR A 171 16.17 -20.80 -17.48
C THR A 171 17.10 -21.98 -17.58
N SER A 172 16.53 -23.18 -17.70
CA SER A 172 17.23 -24.43 -17.90
C SER A 172 16.80 -25.11 -19.19
N ALA A 173 17.44 -26.21 -19.56
CA ALA A 173 17.05 -27.03 -20.71
C ALA A 173 15.60 -27.56 -20.62
N GLY A 174 15.04 -27.63 -19.42
CA GLY A 174 13.65 -28.04 -19.16
C GLY A 174 12.64 -26.89 -19.09
N GLY A 175 13.05 -25.64 -19.36
CA GLY A 175 12.22 -24.44 -19.26
C GLY A 175 12.56 -23.57 -18.07
N SER A 176 11.65 -22.63 -17.74
CA SER A 176 11.81 -21.73 -16.60
C SER A 176 11.47 -22.46 -15.29
N GLN A 177 12.39 -22.42 -14.32
CA GLN A 177 12.24 -23.02 -13.01
C GLN A 177 12.66 -22.05 -11.89
N PRO A 178 12.20 -22.23 -10.63
CA PRO A 178 12.64 -21.39 -9.53
C PRO A 178 14.12 -21.63 -9.22
N ILE A 179 14.85 -20.53 -8.95
CA ILE A 179 16.24 -20.62 -8.48
C ILE A 179 16.30 -21.52 -7.23
N GLY A 180 17.25 -22.43 -7.19
CA GLY A 180 17.38 -23.43 -6.13
C GLY A 180 16.40 -24.59 -6.21
N GLY A 181 15.61 -24.72 -7.29
CA GLY A 181 14.73 -25.85 -7.57
C GLY A 181 13.44 -25.92 -6.74
N ALA A 182 13.27 -25.05 -5.74
CA ALA A 182 12.09 -25.04 -4.87
C ALA A 182 11.24 -23.76 -5.05
N TRP A 183 9.94 -23.96 -5.14
CA TRP A 183 8.99 -22.83 -5.22
C TRP A 183 8.78 -22.11 -3.89
N ASN A 184 8.99 -22.82 -2.79
CA ASN A 184 8.69 -22.35 -1.45
C ASN A 184 9.77 -22.87 -0.49
N LEU A 185 10.39 -21.97 0.25
CA LEU A 185 11.44 -22.24 1.23
C LEU A 185 10.99 -21.99 2.67
N ASP A 186 9.68 -21.86 2.91
CA ASP A 186 9.05 -21.55 4.20
C ASP A 186 9.50 -22.48 5.35
N ALA A 187 9.74 -23.75 5.05
CA ALA A 187 10.23 -24.71 6.05
C ALA A 187 11.59 -24.31 6.67
N GLU A 188 12.39 -23.52 5.95
CA GLU A 188 13.69 -23.02 6.42
C GLU A 188 13.56 -21.71 7.24
N ASN A 189 12.38 -21.08 7.25
CA ASN A 189 12.10 -19.77 7.83
C ASN A 189 11.47 -19.83 9.23
N ARG A 190 11.60 -20.97 9.93
CA ARG A 190 10.95 -21.22 11.23
C ARG A 190 11.96 -21.42 12.36
N LYS A 191 13.12 -20.76 12.27
CA LYS A 191 14.15 -20.88 13.31
C LYS A 191 13.77 -20.10 14.56
N ARG A 192 14.11 -20.69 15.70
CA ARG A 192 14.00 -19.99 16.98
C ARG A 192 15.07 -18.90 17.08
N LEU A 193 14.70 -17.71 17.56
CA LEU A 193 15.66 -16.65 17.81
C LEU A 193 16.67 -17.09 18.87
N PRO A 194 18.00 -17.01 18.62
CA PRO A 194 19.01 -17.33 19.61
C PRO A 194 18.96 -16.39 20.81
N SER A 195 19.31 -16.90 21.99
CA SER A 195 19.55 -16.05 23.17
C SER A 195 20.71 -15.10 22.87
N GLY A 196 20.50 -13.79 23.12
CA GLY A 196 21.50 -12.76 22.86
C GLY A 196 21.63 -12.34 21.37
N ALA A 197 20.66 -12.68 20.52
CA ALA A 197 20.63 -12.21 19.14
C ALA A 197 20.69 -10.68 19.10
N VAL A 198 21.56 -10.15 18.25
CA VAL A 198 21.64 -8.71 17.98
C VAL A 198 20.67 -8.39 16.83
N VAL A 199 19.62 -7.65 17.14
CA VAL A 199 18.62 -7.24 16.16
C VAL A 199 18.81 -5.77 15.83
N PRO A 200 19.10 -5.41 14.56
CA PRO A 200 19.22 -4.02 14.15
C PRO A 200 17.92 -3.24 14.39
N SER A 201 18.00 -2.11 15.06
CA SER A 201 16.85 -1.21 15.20
C SER A 201 16.50 -0.58 13.85
N PRO A 202 15.23 -0.54 13.46
CA PRO A 202 14.79 0.21 12.29
C PRO A 202 15.03 1.70 12.45
N LEU A 203 15.17 2.41 11.33
CA LEU A 203 15.21 3.88 11.32
C LEU A 203 13.92 4.47 11.92
N SER A 204 14.04 5.67 12.45
CA SER A 204 12.90 6.47 12.92
C SER A 204 12.81 7.74 12.09
N PHE A 205 11.58 8.13 11.73
CA PHE A 205 11.28 9.24 10.84
C PHE A 205 10.29 10.23 11.45
N GLY A 206 10.14 11.34 10.77
CA GLY A 206 9.18 12.39 11.09
C GLY A 206 9.71 13.47 12.01
N ASP A 207 9.18 14.68 11.84
CA ASP A 207 9.44 15.81 12.75
C ASP A 207 8.58 15.67 14.02
N PRO A 208 9.20 15.60 15.23
CA PRO A 208 8.45 15.47 16.47
C PRO A 208 7.41 16.56 16.71
N THR A 209 7.67 17.79 16.22
CA THR A 209 6.73 18.91 16.35
C THR A 209 5.49 18.71 15.49
N ALA A 210 5.68 18.32 14.24
CA ALA A 210 4.57 18.02 13.32
C ALA A 210 3.76 16.80 13.78
N ILE A 211 4.44 15.73 14.24
CA ILE A 211 3.80 14.54 14.79
C ILE A 211 2.89 14.91 15.97
N ARG A 212 3.38 15.68 16.92
CA ARG A 212 2.61 16.10 18.09
C ARG A 212 1.43 16.98 17.72
N ALA A 213 1.64 17.95 16.83
CA ALA A 213 0.56 18.85 16.38
C ALA A 213 -0.59 18.08 15.72
N VAL A 214 -0.28 17.08 14.87
CA VAL A 214 -1.30 16.23 14.25
C VAL A 214 -1.94 15.28 15.28
N ALA A 215 -1.17 14.72 16.21
CA ALA A 215 -1.71 13.88 17.27
C ALA A 215 -2.70 14.64 18.17
N ASP A 216 -2.41 15.90 18.51
CA ASP A 216 -3.32 16.77 19.27
C ASP A 216 -4.59 17.13 18.48
N GLU A 217 -4.46 17.33 17.17
CA GLU A 217 -5.61 17.55 16.29
C GLU A 217 -6.50 16.30 16.24
N VAL A 218 -5.91 15.13 16.02
CA VAL A 218 -6.59 13.84 15.95
C VAL A 218 -7.28 13.52 17.29
N GLY A 219 -6.61 13.76 18.43
CA GLY A 219 -7.15 13.48 19.76
C GLY A 219 -8.46 14.24 20.06
N ARG A 220 -8.69 15.38 19.40
CA ARG A 220 -9.94 16.13 19.53
C ARG A 220 -11.09 15.61 18.68
N ILE A 221 -10.80 14.83 17.63
CA ILE A 221 -11.77 14.41 16.62
C ILE A 221 -12.02 12.90 16.68
N ALA A 222 -10.97 12.12 16.79
CA ALA A 222 -10.97 10.67 16.68
C ALA A 222 -11.02 9.99 18.05
N VAL A 223 -12.09 10.24 18.82
CA VAL A 223 -12.28 9.78 20.20
C VAL A 223 -12.19 8.24 20.34
N GLY A 224 -12.43 7.48 19.27
CA GLY A 224 -12.33 6.02 19.23
C GLY A 224 -10.93 5.47 18.90
N SER A 225 -9.92 6.32 18.66
CA SER A 225 -8.56 5.88 18.40
C SER A 225 -7.91 5.32 19.68
N PHE A 226 -7.03 4.34 19.52
CA PHE A 226 -6.32 3.68 20.61
C PHE A 226 -4.80 3.75 20.41
N GLY A 227 -4.05 3.29 21.44
CA GLY A 227 -2.59 3.31 21.45
C GLY A 227 -1.99 4.66 21.86
N SER A 228 -0.68 4.79 21.71
CA SER A 228 0.09 5.99 22.04
C SER A 228 0.83 6.50 20.82
N ILE A 229 1.07 7.82 20.77
CA ILE A 229 1.93 8.45 19.77
C ILE A 229 3.42 8.27 20.11
N GLU A 230 3.73 7.88 21.33
CA GLU A 230 5.11 7.64 21.74
C GLU A 230 5.76 6.54 20.89
N GLY A 231 7.03 6.72 20.58
CA GLY A 231 7.77 5.80 19.73
C GLY A 231 7.36 5.84 18.26
N PHE A 232 6.65 6.89 17.81
CA PHE A 232 6.36 7.08 16.38
C PHE A 232 7.65 7.05 15.56
N ARG A 233 7.66 6.25 14.50
CA ARG A 233 8.84 6.04 13.64
C ARG A 233 8.53 5.87 12.16
N TRP A 234 7.30 5.97 11.77
CA TRP A 234 6.83 5.58 10.45
C TRP A 234 7.24 6.59 9.38
N PRO A 235 7.66 6.13 8.18
CA PRO A 235 7.83 7.02 7.04
C PRO A 235 6.53 7.74 6.67
N THR A 236 6.61 9.05 6.48
CA THR A 236 5.49 9.91 6.07
C THR A 236 5.76 10.62 4.74
N SER A 237 6.87 10.28 4.10
CA SER A 237 7.25 10.80 2.78
C SER A 237 7.95 9.74 1.95
N ARG A 238 7.94 9.90 0.63
CA ARG A 238 8.64 8.97 -0.26
C ARG A 238 10.15 8.87 0.03
N PRO A 239 10.91 9.97 0.26
CA PRO A 239 12.31 9.87 0.64
C PRO A 239 12.54 9.05 1.91
N GLU A 240 11.69 9.21 2.94
CA GLU A 240 11.75 8.41 4.15
C GLU A 240 11.42 6.94 3.89
N GLY A 241 10.41 6.67 3.05
CA GLY A 241 10.08 5.30 2.60
C GLY A 241 11.25 4.62 1.91
N LEU A 242 11.92 5.32 0.99
CA LEU A 242 13.12 4.80 0.30
C LEU A 242 14.28 4.55 1.26
N ALA A 243 14.50 5.44 2.24
CA ALA A 243 15.51 5.23 3.28
C ALA A 243 15.20 4.01 4.16
N ALA A 244 13.93 3.81 4.52
CA ALA A 244 13.48 2.63 5.26
C ALA A 244 13.67 1.32 4.47
N LEU A 245 13.40 1.36 3.16
CA LEU A 245 13.62 0.22 2.25
C LEU A 245 15.10 -0.13 2.14
N GLU A 246 15.96 0.87 1.98
CA GLU A 246 17.41 0.68 1.91
C GLU A 246 17.95 0.09 3.22
N ASP A 247 17.54 0.62 4.35
CA ASP A 247 17.89 0.12 5.67
C ASP A 247 17.47 -1.34 5.89
N PHE A 248 16.23 -1.68 5.51
CA PHE A 248 15.77 -3.07 5.57
C PHE A 248 16.63 -3.99 4.70
N CYS A 249 16.82 -3.64 3.43
CA CYS A 249 17.54 -4.48 2.48
C CYS A 249 18.99 -4.73 2.93
N THR A 250 19.64 -3.72 3.51
CA THR A 250 21.05 -3.82 3.92
C THR A 250 21.23 -4.46 5.29
N GLN A 251 20.36 -4.17 6.26
CA GLN A 251 20.57 -4.54 7.67
C GLN A 251 19.78 -5.77 8.10
N ARG A 252 18.57 -5.99 7.59
CA ARG A 252 17.65 -7.00 8.12
C ARG A 252 17.29 -8.12 7.16
N LEU A 253 17.26 -7.86 5.84
CA LEU A 253 16.91 -8.86 4.84
C LEU A 253 17.74 -10.17 4.95
N PRO A 254 19.07 -10.15 5.27
CA PRO A 254 19.82 -11.39 5.43
C PRO A 254 19.25 -12.36 6.46
N LEU A 255 18.68 -11.84 7.54
CA LEU A 255 18.13 -12.66 8.63
C LEU A 255 16.59 -12.65 8.66
N PHE A 256 15.94 -12.00 7.70
CA PHE A 256 14.47 -12.00 7.59
C PHE A 256 13.93 -13.43 7.47
N GLY A 257 14.41 -14.22 6.48
CA GLY A 257 13.92 -15.57 6.26
C GLY A 257 14.06 -16.46 7.49
N PRO A 258 15.27 -16.73 8.00
CA PRO A 258 15.44 -17.63 9.14
C PRO A 258 14.54 -17.33 10.33
N TYR A 259 14.21 -16.05 10.59
CA TYR A 259 13.45 -15.60 11.75
C TYR A 259 12.12 -14.93 11.40
N GLU A 260 11.56 -15.22 10.24
CA GLU A 260 10.28 -14.68 9.76
C GLU A 260 9.14 -14.95 10.77
N ASP A 261 9.07 -16.19 11.28
CA ASP A 261 8.04 -16.63 12.24
C ASP A 261 8.49 -16.53 13.71
N ALA A 262 9.67 -15.97 13.98
CA ALA A 262 10.14 -15.85 15.35
C ALA A 262 9.34 -14.83 16.16
N ILE A 263 9.15 -15.12 17.45
CA ILE A 263 8.50 -14.24 18.42
C ILE A 263 9.52 -13.87 19.51
N SER A 264 9.52 -12.62 19.93
CA SER A 264 10.37 -12.12 20.99
C SER A 264 9.58 -11.23 21.95
N THR A 265 9.88 -11.32 23.25
CA THR A 265 9.36 -10.41 24.27
C THR A 265 10.23 -9.18 24.48
N THR A 266 11.41 -9.13 23.84
CA THR A 266 12.41 -8.06 24.03
C THR A 266 12.68 -7.27 22.75
N HIS A 267 12.29 -7.77 21.59
CA HIS A 267 12.47 -7.14 20.29
C HIS A 267 11.13 -7.03 19.55
N GLU A 268 10.64 -5.82 19.37
CA GLU A 268 9.33 -5.54 18.75
C GLU A 268 9.29 -5.86 17.25
N HIS A 269 10.40 -5.66 16.54
CA HIS A 269 10.41 -5.69 15.07
C HIS A 269 11.23 -6.82 14.47
N LEU A 270 12.10 -7.45 15.25
CA LEU A 270 13.03 -8.46 14.77
C LEU A 270 13.71 -8.04 13.45
N TYR A 271 13.69 -8.92 12.46
CA TYR A 271 14.27 -8.67 11.14
C TYR A 271 13.22 -8.27 10.10
N HIS A 272 11.98 -7.91 10.53
CA HIS A 272 10.92 -7.50 9.62
C HIS A 272 11.19 -6.15 8.94
N SER A 273 10.59 -5.97 7.75
CA SER A 273 10.83 -4.78 6.92
C SER A 273 10.23 -3.49 7.48
N ILE A 274 9.08 -3.60 8.13
CA ILE A 274 8.27 -2.48 8.67
C ILE A 274 7.83 -1.49 7.57
N LEU A 275 7.72 -1.96 6.33
CA LEU A 275 7.38 -1.15 5.16
C LEU A 275 5.88 -1.13 4.84
N SER A 276 5.06 -1.91 5.55
CA SER A 276 3.63 -2.04 5.24
C SER A 276 2.90 -0.68 5.24
N GLY A 277 3.23 0.21 6.18
CA GLY A 277 2.66 1.57 6.21
C GLY A 277 3.02 2.38 4.96
N ALA A 278 4.29 2.39 4.57
CA ALA A 278 4.75 3.12 3.38
C ALA A 278 4.15 2.55 2.08
N ILE A 279 4.00 1.23 1.98
CA ILE A 279 3.36 0.57 0.83
C ILE A 279 1.86 0.89 0.80
N ASN A 280 1.17 0.81 1.93
CA ASN A 280 -0.27 1.02 2.01
C ASN A 280 -0.69 2.49 1.82
N LEU A 281 0.21 3.44 2.08
CA LEU A 281 0.01 4.86 1.75
C LEU A 281 0.39 5.20 0.31
N GLY A 282 1.00 4.27 -0.44
CA GLY A 282 1.48 4.52 -1.79
C GLY A 282 2.82 5.27 -1.87
N LEU A 283 3.48 5.51 -0.73
CA LEU A 283 4.81 6.15 -0.70
C LEU A 283 5.87 5.29 -1.40
N LEU A 284 5.69 3.97 -1.33
CA LEU A 284 6.45 2.97 -2.06
C LEU A 284 5.50 2.08 -2.86
N THR A 285 5.88 1.72 -4.08
CA THR A 285 5.16 0.69 -4.81
C THR A 285 5.62 -0.70 -4.34
N PRO A 286 4.73 -1.70 -4.26
CA PRO A 286 5.14 -3.05 -3.87
C PRO A 286 6.12 -3.68 -4.87
N GLU A 287 6.05 -3.31 -6.16
CA GLU A 287 6.98 -3.76 -7.18
C GLU A 287 8.40 -3.26 -6.93
N GLU A 288 8.58 -1.94 -6.68
CA GLU A 288 9.91 -1.39 -6.40
C GLU A 288 10.53 -1.97 -5.13
N VAL A 289 9.71 -2.27 -4.12
CA VAL A 289 10.16 -2.92 -2.89
C VAL A 289 10.69 -4.33 -3.17
N CYS A 290 9.95 -5.11 -3.95
CA CYS A 290 10.39 -6.44 -4.38
C CYS A 290 11.67 -6.38 -5.23
N LEU A 291 11.72 -5.50 -6.23
CA LEU A 291 12.87 -5.36 -7.13
C LEU A 291 14.11 -4.87 -6.39
N ARG A 292 13.98 -3.96 -5.42
CA ARG A 292 15.11 -3.51 -4.59
C ARG A 292 15.68 -4.64 -3.75
N ALA A 293 14.80 -5.47 -3.13
CA ALA A 293 15.23 -6.62 -2.35
C ALA A 293 15.92 -7.70 -3.23
N ILE A 294 15.39 -7.98 -4.43
CA ILE A 294 16.03 -8.88 -5.41
C ILE A 294 17.40 -8.34 -5.84
N ALA A 295 17.49 -7.04 -6.10
CA ALA A 295 18.77 -6.41 -6.45
C ALA A 295 19.81 -6.54 -5.33
N GLU A 296 19.39 -6.41 -4.05
CA GLU A 296 20.28 -6.61 -2.92
C GLU A 296 20.78 -8.07 -2.82
N TRP A 297 19.86 -9.02 -2.93
CA TRP A 297 20.24 -10.43 -2.97
C TRP A 297 21.24 -10.72 -4.11
N SER A 298 21.00 -10.19 -5.31
CA SER A 298 21.88 -10.39 -6.47
C SER A 298 23.29 -9.84 -6.26
N LYS A 299 23.42 -8.74 -5.50
CA LYS A 299 24.73 -8.17 -5.13
C LYS A 299 25.46 -9.01 -4.09
N ARG A 300 24.74 -9.58 -3.14
CA ARG A 300 25.29 -10.27 -1.96
C ARG A 300 24.70 -11.67 -1.73
N PRO A 301 24.72 -12.57 -2.75
CA PRO A 301 24.02 -13.85 -2.66
C PRO A 301 24.60 -14.81 -1.60
N LYS A 302 25.84 -14.55 -1.11
CA LYS A 302 26.44 -15.30 -0.02
C LYS A 302 26.00 -14.81 1.37
N GLU A 303 25.56 -13.55 1.47
CA GLU A 303 25.16 -12.90 2.73
C GLU A 303 23.65 -12.94 2.90
N VAL A 304 22.90 -12.75 1.82
CA VAL A 304 21.43 -12.83 1.79
C VAL A 304 21.04 -14.24 1.31
N PRO A 305 20.59 -15.15 2.19
CA PRO A 305 20.21 -16.49 1.79
C PRO A 305 18.96 -16.47 0.89
N LEU A 306 18.85 -17.46 0.00
CA LEU A 306 17.71 -17.55 -0.94
C LEU A 306 16.36 -17.62 -0.21
N GLN A 307 16.29 -18.32 0.92
CA GLN A 307 15.05 -18.39 1.71
C GLN A 307 14.62 -17.01 2.28
N SER A 308 15.56 -16.10 2.53
CA SER A 308 15.22 -14.76 2.99
C SER A 308 14.56 -13.93 1.89
N ILE A 309 15.15 -13.92 0.69
CA ILE A 309 14.57 -13.16 -0.42
C ILE A 309 13.29 -13.82 -0.95
N GLU A 310 13.25 -15.14 -1.06
CA GLU A 310 12.05 -15.88 -1.48
C GLU A 310 10.90 -15.65 -0.49
N GLY A 311 11.16 -15.82 0.80
CA GLY A 311 10.18 -15.57 1.85
C GLY A 311 9.63 -14.14 1.79
N TYR A 312 10.51 -13.14 1.66
CA TYR A 312 10.10 -11.74 1.57
C TYR A 312 9.23 -11.45 0.33
N ILE A 313 9.64 -11.91 -0.84
CA ILE A 313 8.84 -11.76 -2.08
C ILE A 313 7.49 -12.46 -1.93
N ARG A 314 7.44 -13.62 -1.29
CA ARG A 314 6.21 -14.38 -1.08
C ARG A 314 5.20 -13.63 -0.19
N GLN A 315 5.64 -12.82 0.78
CA GLN A 315 4.73 -12.00 1.58
C GLN A 315 4.06 -10.92 0.74
N ILE A 316 4.79 -10.29 -0.18
CA ILE A 316 4.25 -9.19 -1.01
C ILE A 316 3.53 -9.75 -2.24
N LEU A 317 4.23 -10.48 -3.11
CA LEU A 317 3.69 -11.00 -4.37
C LEU A 317 2.67 -12.15 -4.15
N GLY A 318 2.87 -12.94 -3.09
CA GLY A 318 1.96 -14.02 -2.72
C GLY A 318 0.79 -13.51 -1.89
N TRP A 319 1.04 -13.28 -0.60
CA TRP A 319 -0.03 -13.02 0.36
C TRP A 319 -0.75 -11.69 0.14
N ARG A 320 -0.03 -10.56 0.01
CA ARG A 320 -0.68 -9.25 -0.16
C ARG A 320 -1.57 -9.22 -1.40
N GLU A 321 -1.06 -9.66 -2.55
CA GLU A 321 -1.81 -9.68 -3.80
C GLU A 321 -2.98 -10.67 -3.75
N PHE A 322 -2.76 -11.88 -3.24
CA PHE A 322 -3.81 -12.89 -3.09
C PHE A 322 -4.95 -12.41 -2.19
N MET A 323 -4.63 -11.85 -1.03
CA MET A 323 -5.62 -11.40 -0.07
C MET A 323 -6.43 -10.22 -0.58
N HIS A 324 -5.82 -9.30 -1.33
CA HIS A 324 -6.57 -8.23 -1.99
C HIS A 324 -7.60 -8.77 -2.97
N HIS A 325 -7.18 -9.61 -3.89
CA HIS A 325 -8.11 -10.18 -4.87
C HIS A 325 -9.21 -11.02 -4.21
N ALA A 326 -8.87 -11.81 -3.20
CA ALA A 326 -9.84 -12.59 -2.44
C ALA A 326 -10.82 -11.68 -1.68
N TYR A 327 -10.35 -10.58 -1.09
CA TYR A 327 -11.20 -9.61 -0.43
C TYR A 327 -12.23 -9.01 -1.40
N VAL A 328 -11.79 -8.56 -2.56
CA VAL A 328 -12.68 -7.97 -3.56
C VAL A 328 -13.71 -8.97 -4.08
N ASP A 329 -13.30 -10.22 -4.34
CA ASP A 329 -14.20 -11.25 -4.90
C ASP A 329 -15.18 -11.83 -3.89
N PHE A 330 -14.77 -11.96 -2.63
CA PHE A 330 -15.53 -12.65 -1.60
C PHE A 330 -16.04 -11.71 -0.50
N ARG A 331 -16.18 -10.41 -0.80
CA ARG A 331 -16.56 -9.39 0.20
C ARG A 331 -17.82 -9.74 0.98
N GLU A 332 -18.85 -10.29 0.33
CA GLU A 332 -20.09 -10.68 1.01
C GLU A 332 -19.88 -11.89 1.93
N MET A 333 -19.06 -12.84 1.51
CA MET A 333 -18.67 -13.98 2.33
C MET A 333 -17.89 -13.52 3.56
N TRP A 334 -16.96 -12.56 3.41
CA TRP A 334 -16.21 -12.00 4.55
C TRP A 334 -17.10 -11.34 5.61
N ARG A 335 -18.22 -10.74 5.18
CA ARG A 335 -19.18 -10.09 6.07
C ARG A 335 -20.10 -11.06 6.78
N SER A 336 -20.48 -12.16 6.16
CA SER A 336 -21.53 -13.06 6.61
C SER A 336 -21.02 -14.42 7.11
N ALA A 337 -19.82 -14.86 6.71
CA ALA A 337 -19.32 -16.17 7.06
C ALA A 337 -18.90 -16.24 8.54
N ASN A 338 -19.47 -17.20 9.25
CA ASN A 338 -19.10 -17.56 10.62
C ASN A 338 -18.93 -19.08 10.67
N GLY A 339 -17.81 -19.57 10.16
CA GLY A 339 -17.53 -21.00 9.98
C GLY A 339 -17.52 -21.82 11.27
N LEU A 340 -17.36 -21.17 12.42
CA LEU A 340 -17.38 -21.81 13.75
C LEU A 340 -18.67 -21.52 14.54
N ALA A 341 -19.60 -20.78 13.93
CA ALA A 341 -20.87 -20.38 14.57
C ALA A 341 -20.67 -19.69 15.94
N HIS A 342 -19.64 -18.87 16.07
CA HIS A 342 -19.40 -18.12 17.30
C HIS A 342 -20.41 -16.98 17.46
N GLU A 343 -21.05 -16.95 18.64
CA GLU A 343 -22.04 -15.92 19.02
C GLU A 343 -21.56 -15.03 20.18
N ALA A 344 -20.44 -15.38 20.79
CA ALA A 344 -19.90 -14.60 21.90
C ALA A 344 -19.35 -13.26 21.43
N ASN A 345 -19.59 -12.20 22.19
CA ASN A 345 -18.97 -10.91 21.96
C ASN A 345 -17.45 -10.99 22.11
N LEU A 346 -16.73 -10.13 21.37
CA LEU A 346 -15.30 -9.96 21.60
C LEU A 346 -15.05 -9.48 23.04
N PRO A 347 -13.98 -9.93 23.70
CA PRO A 347 -13.57 -9.37 24.99
C PRO A 347 -13.42 -7.85 24.91
N ALA A 348 -13.82 -7.15 25.97
CA ALA A 348 -13.50 -5.73 26.10
C ALA A 348 -11.97 -5.57 26.12
N MET A 349 -11.44 -4.70 25.28
CA MET A 349 -10.01 -4.35 25.26
C MET A 349 -9.73 -3.24 26.25
#